data_98cfe9caf558ec7dd0a5d2759b1fa0cd
#
_entry.id   98cfe9caf558ec7dd0a5d2759b1fa0cd
#
_cell.length_a   1.000
_cell.length_b   1.000
_cell.length_c   1.000
_cell.angle_alpha   90.00
_cell.angle_beta   90.00
_cell.angle_gamma   90.00
#
_symmetry.space_group_name_H-M   'P 1'
#
loop_
_entity.id
_entity.type
_entity.pdbx_description
1 polymer ?
#
loop_
_entity_poly.entity_id
_entity_poly.type
_entity_poly.pdbx_seq_one_letter_code
_entity_poly.pdbx_strand_id
1 'polypeptide(L)'
;MQLDRVIAVRTDKTVFKDGDRCVKVFGGAYDKADVLSEALNQARAEEAGLPVPRVLEVGVVNGRWAIVSDLIRGTTLDETLERDPEGCIARLAAMQADLHRAPCPILPRLRDRMVRRIQQTELPATVRYELCARVENMPQKHQLCHGDFRPSNVMTDENGKCWLLDWKEAARGDGAADAARTCLTLRMSGRGSLADNYAACYCEKSGTDRESLRRWLPMVAAARLTSARAQERALLMTWLKEIGVV
;
A
#
# COMPACT_ATOMS: atom_id res chain seq x y z
N MET A 1 7.15 25.34 14.44
CA MET A 1 7.35 23.88 14.35
C MET A 1 8.85 23.66 14.32
N GLN A 2 9.39 23.01 15.35
CA GLN A 2 10.82 22.74 15.47
C GLN A 2 11.02 21.28 15.07
N LEU A 3 11.64 21.02 13.92
CA LEU A 3 11.89 19.67 13.42
C LEU A 3 13.08 19.07 14.19
N ASP A 4 12.80 18.35 15.29
CA ASP A 4 13.82 17.87 16.22
C ASP A 4 14.76 16.81 15.61
N ARG A 5 14.21 15.83 14.92
CA ARG A 5 15.00 14.70 14.41
C ARG A 5 14.34 14.03 13.19
N VAL A 6 15.16 13.74 12.18
CA VAL A 6 14.74 12.84 11.08
C VAL A 6 14.62 11.42 11.61
N ILE A 7 13.47 10.80 11.40
CA ILE A 7 13.20 9.41 11.80
C ILE A 7 13.06 8.47 10.59
N ALA A 8 12.73 8.99 9.41
CA ALA A 8 12.74 8.22 8.17
C ALA A 8 12.99 9.11 6.96
N VAL A 9 13.75 8.61 6.00
CA VAL A 9 13.94 9.22 4.68
C VAL A 9 13.40 8.25 3.63
N ARG A 10 12.47 8.71 2.83
CA ARG A 10 11.96 8.03 1.63
C ARG A 10 12.39 8.83 0.41
N THR A 11 12.22 8.30 -0.79
CA THR A 11 12.66 8.95 -2.03
C THR A 11 12.17 10.40 -2.16
N ASP A 12 10.89 10.63 -1.83
CA ASP A 12 10.21 11.91 -2.04
C ASP A 12 9.51 12.42 -0.78
N LYS A 13 9.85 11.87 0.39
CA LYS A 13 9.26 12.25 1.68
C LYS A 13 10.31 12.12 2.78
N THR A 14 10.35 13.09 3.68
CA THR A 14 11.15 13.01 4.90
C THR A 14 10.24 13.08 6.11
N VAL A 15 10.44 12.18 7.05
CA VAL A 15 9.64 12.10 8.27
C VAL A 15 10.48 12.56 9.44
N PHE A 16 9.94 13.51 10.19
CA PHE A 16 10.58 14.10 11.36
C PHE A 16 9.78 13.77 12.62
N LYS A 17 10.48 13.71 13.72
CA LYS A 17 9.89 13.79 15.07
C LYS A 17 9.86 15.26 15.51
N ASP A 18 8.75 15.67 16.12
CA ASP A 18 8.57 16.98 16.77
C ASP A 18 7.79 16.73 18.09
N GLY A 19 8.51 16.53 19.19
CA GLY A 19 7.93 16.10 20.47
C GLY A 19 7.20 14.75 20.35
N ASP A 20 5.88 14.76 20.58
CA ASP A 20 4.99 13.60 20.42
C ASP A 20 4.26 13.59 19.06
N ARG A 21 4.76 14.35 18.10
CA ARG A 21 4.21 14.45 16.76
C ARG A 21 5.16 13.86 15.73
N CYS A 22 4.56 13.32 14.67
CA CYS A 22 5.23 12.89 13.45
C CYS A 22 4.94 13.91 12.36
N VAL A 23 5.97 14.48 11.74
CA VAL A 23 5.85 15.47 10.66
C VAL A 23 6.38 14.85 9.38
N LYS A 24 5.47 14.52 8.46
CA LYS A 24 5.78 13.96 7.13
C LYS A 24 5.85 15.11 6.13
N VAL A 25 7.06 15.50 5.74
CA VAL A 25 7.33 16.56 4.76
C VAL A 25 7.46 15.95 3.37
N PHE A 26 6.71 16.48 2.41
CA PHE A 26 6.66 15.98 1.04
C PHE A 26 7.67 16.69 0.15
N GLY A 27 8.27 15.95 -0.79
CA GLY A 27 9.16 16.49 -1.81
C GLY A 27 8.44 17.37 -2.82
N GLY A 28 9.21 18.05 -3.69
CA GLY A 28 8.66 19.01 -4.67
C GLY A 28 7.81 18.41 -5.78
N ALA A 29 7.81 17.09 -5.92
CA ALA A 29 6.96 16.38 -6.88
C ALA A 29 5.48 16.22 -6.40
N TYR A 30 5.20 16.55 -5.13
CA TYR A 30 3.86 16.48 -4.57
C TYR A 30 3.22 17.86 -4.57
N ASP A 31 2.05 17.97 -5.15
CA ASP A 31 1.23 19.17 -5.07
C ASP A 31 0.34 19.16 -3.80
N LYS A 32 -0.39 20.26 -3.61
CA LYS A 32 -1.32 20.42 -2.48
C LYS A 32 -2.40 19.34 -2.48
N ALA A 33 -2.94 18.99 -3.64
CA ALA A 33 -4.03 18.03 -3.77
C ALA A 33 -3.58 16.61 -3.39
N ASP A 34 -2.37 16.22 -3.77
CA ASP A 34 -1.77 14.94 -3.38
C ASP A 34 -1.70 14.79 -1.85
N VAL A 35 -1.19 15.82 -1.16
CA VAL A 35 -1.00 15.80 0.29
C VAL A 35 -2.34 15.83 1.03
N LEU A 36 -3.27 16.67 0.60
CA LEU A 36 -4.62 16.70 1.16
C LEU A 36 -5.36 15.39 0.94
N SER A 37 -5.19 14.74 -0.22
CA SER A 37 -5.79 13.45 -0.52
C SER A 37 -5.26 12.34 0.40
N GLU A 38 -3.94 12.32 0.66
CA GLU A 38 -3.34 11.36 1.60
C GLU A 38 -3.84 11.58 3.03
N ALA A 39 -3.87 12.84 3.49
CA ALA A 39 -4.38 13.19 4.81
C ALA A 39 -5.88 12.83 4.97
N LEU A 40 -6.69 13.11 3.95
CA LEU A 40 -8.11 12.76 3.93
C LEU A 40 -8.33 11.25 4.00
N ASN A 41 -7.56 10.46 3.25
CA ASN A 41 -7.65 9.01 3.29
C ASN A 41 -7.29 8.46 4.69
N GLN A 42 -6.25 9.03 5.32
CA GLN A 42 -5.84 8.65 6.68
C GLN A 42 -6.92 9.01 7.71
N ALA A 43 -7.51 10.20 7.63
CA ALA A 43 -8.61 10.62 8.50
C ALA A 43 -9.84 9.72 8.33
N ARG A 44 -10.19 9.34 7.10
CA ARG A 44 -11.28 8.39 6.83
C ARG A 44 -11.02 7.00 7.41
N ALA A 45 -9.78 6.54 7.37
CA ALA A 45 -9.38 5.28 8.01
C ALA A 45 -9.49 5.37 9.54
N GLU A 46 -9.12 6.50 10.14
CA GLU A 46 -9.31 6.79 11.55
C GLU A 46 -10.80 6.74 11.94
N GLU A 47 -11.66 7.46 11.20
CA GLU A 47 -13.13 7.48 11.42
C GLU A 47 -13.77 6.10 11.24
N ALA A 48 -13.19 5.23 10.40
CA ALA A 48 -13.61 3.84 10.25
C ALA A 48 -13.14 2.94 11.42
N GLY A 49 -12.47 3.49 12.43
CA GLY A 49 -12.01 2.77 13.63
C GLY A 49 -10.73 1.97 13.44
N LEU A 50 -9.98 2.22 12.37
CA LEU A 50 -8.72 1.52 12.11
C LEU A 50 -7.58 2.06 12.98
N PRO A 51 -6.58 1.23 13.30
CA PRO A 51 -5.41 1.66 14.06
C PRO A 51 -4.46 2.47 13.17
N VAL A 52 -4.74 3.75 13.03
CA VAL A 52 -3.94 4.70 12.24
C VAL A 52 -3.53 5.89 13.11
N PRO A 53 -2.36 6.52 12.89
CA PRO A 53 -2.01 7.75 13.58
C PRO A 53 -3.02 8.84 13.22
N ARG A 54 -3.55 9.58 14.21
CA ARG A 54 -4.51 10.67 13.95
C ARG A 54 -3.84 11.76 13.14
N VAL A 55 -4.56 12.29 12.15
CA VAL A 55 -4.13 13.50 11.44
C VAL A 55 -4.42 14.71 12.32
N LEU A 56 -3.39 15.47 12.67
CA LEU A 56 -3.50 16.65 13.55
C LEU A 56 -3.53 17.95 12.73
N GLU A 57 -2.72 18.03 11.67
CA GLU A 57 -2.57 19.24 10.86
C GLU A 57 -2.09 18.90 9.44
N VAL A 58 -2.50 19.68 8.47
CA VAL A 58 -1.90 19.74 7.14
C VAL A 58 -1.46 21.16 6.89
N GLY A 59 -0.17 21.36 6.62
CA GLY A 59 0.40 22.70 6.51
C GLY A 59 1.64 22.75 5.62
N VAL A 60 2.39 23.84 5.73
CA VAL A 60 3.64 24.07 4.99
C VAL A 60 4.80 24.22 5.97
N VAL A 61 5.84 23.45 5.76
CA VAL A 61 7.07 23.47 6.54
C VAL A 61 8.24 23.71 5.58
N ASN A 62 8.98 24.79 5.80
CA ASN A 62 10.11 25.20 4.95
C ASN A 62 9.75 25.24 3.43
N GLY A 63 8.57 25.79 3.11
CA GLY A 63 8.08 25.91 1.73
C GLY A 63 7.57 24.60 1.10
N ARG A 64 7.43 23.53 1.88
CA ARG A 64 6.94 22.23 1.41
C ARG A 64 5.70 21.79 2.18
N TRP A 65 4.79 21.12 1.50
CA TRP A 65 3.61 20.56 2.13
C TRP A 65 3.99 19.46 3.13
N ALA A 66 3.28 19.40 4.24
CA ALA A 66 3.48 18.44 5.30
C ALA A 66 2.16 17.97 5.92
N ILE A 67 2.15 16.74 6.40
CA ILE A 67 1.11 16.17 7.26
C ILE A 67 1.72 15.97 8.65
N VAL A 68 1.04 16.49 9.66
CA VAL A 68 1.36 16.26 11.07
C VAL A 68 0.38 15.24 11.63
N SER A 69 0.89 14.23 12.29
CA SER A 69 0.09 13.18 12.93
C SER A 69 0.66 12.80 14.29
N ASP A 70 -0.04 11.94 15.03
CA ASP A 70 0.50 11.31 16.23
C ASP A 70 1.80 10.57 15.90
N LEU A 71 2.78 10.65 16.81
CA LEU A 71 4.00 9.84 16.73
C LEU A 71 3.74 8.46 17.31
N ILE A 72 3.81 7.44 16.49
CA ILE A 72 3.79 6.05 16.96
C ILE A 72 5.23 5.65 17.32
N ARG A 73 5.44 5.23 18.58
CA ARG A 73 6.72 4.71 19.04
C ARG A 73 6.70 3.20 18.91
N GLY A 74 7.57 2.66 18.09
CA GLY A 74 7.61 1.22 17.82
C GLY A 74 8.55 0.88 16.68
N THR A 75 8.42 -0.34 16.18
CA THR A 75 9.21 -0.88 15.07
C THR A 75 8.28 -1.35 13.96
N THR A 76 8.71 -1.21 12.71
CA THR A 76 7.96 -1.75 11.57
C THR A 76 8.13 -3.27 11.48
N LEU A 77 7.16 -3.94 10.87
CA LEU A 77 7.31 -5.38 10.61
C LEU A 77 8.50 -5.67 9.68
N ASP A 78 8.90 -4.73 8.83
CA ASP A 78 10.08 -4.89 7.97
C ASP A 78 11.39 -4.94 8.77
N GLU A 79 11.50 -4.14 9.86
CA GLU A 79 12.66 -4.15 10.75
C GLU A 79 12.77 -5.44 11.58
N THR A 80 11.66 -6.12 11.81
CA THR A 80 11.63 -7.37 12.57
C THR A 80 11.57 -8.62 11.70
N LEU A 81 11.35 -8.45 10.39
CA LEU A 81 11.07 -9.52 9.44
C LEU A 81 12.19 -10.57 9.35
N GLU A 82 13.46 -10.20 9.48
CA GLU A 82 14.58 -11.14 9.42
C GLU A 82 14.70 -12.02 10.68
N ARG A 83 14.23 -11.50 11.82
CA ARG A 83 14.26 -12.22 13.11
C ARG A 83 13.06 -13.13 13.33
N ASP A 84 11.89 -12.72 12.81
CA ASP A 84 10.62 -13.45 12.94
C ASP A 84 9.84 -13.36 11.62
N PRO A 85 10.30 -14.01 10.55
CA PRO A 85 9.64 -13.93 9.24
C PRO A 85 8.22 -14.52 9.26
N GLU A 86 8.00 -15.63 9.94
CA GLU A 86 6.69 -16.29 10.00
C GLU A 86 5.67 -15.49 10.81
N GLY A 87 6.04 -15.03 12.00
CA GLY A 87 5.17 -14.21 12.83
C GLY A 87 4.85 -12.87 12.19
N CYS A 88 5.81 -12.22 11.53
CA CYS A 88 5.57 -10.98 10.78
C CYS A 88 4.59 -11.21 9.62
N ILE A 89 4.75 -12.27 8.85
CA ILE A 89 3.87 -12.59 7.71
C ILE A 89 2.47 -12.98 8.17
N ALA A 90 2.35 -13.79 9.22
CA ALA A 90 1.05 -14.14 9.79
C ALA A 90 0.30 -12.91 10.30
N ARG A 91 1.01 -11.99 10.97
CA ARG A 91 0.47 -10.72 11.45
C ARG A 91 0.05 -9.79 10.31
N LEU A 92 0.90 -9.66 9.29
CA LEU A 92 0.61 -8.89 8.09
C LEU A 92 -0.69 -9.38 7.41
N ALA A 93 -0.81 -10.70 7.21
CA ALA A 93 -1.96 -11.32 6.57
C ALA A 93 -3.25 -11.14 7.40
N ALA A 94 -3.17 -11.33 8.72
CA ALA A 94 -4.31 -11.15 9.61
C ALA A 94 -4.81 -9.71 9.59
N MET A 95 -3.90 -8.74 9.72
CA MET A 95 -4.27 -7.32 9.70
C MET A 95 -4.89 -6.89 8.38
N GLN A 96 -4.40 -7.39 7.24
CA GLN A 96 -4.99 -7.05 5.94
C GLN A 96 -6.36 -7.72 5.77
N ALA A 97 -6.55 -8.93 6.27
CA ALA A 97 -7.87 -9.57 6.28
C ALA A 97 -8.87 -8.80 7.15
N ASP A 98 -8.45 -8.28 8.30
CA ASP A 98 -9.29 -7.46 9.17
C ASP A 98 -9.60 -6.11 8.53
N LEU A 99 -8.62 -5.47 7.89
CA LEU A 99 -8.81 -4.25 7.10
C LEU A 99 -9.92 -4.43 6.05
N HIS A 100 -9.92 -5.54 5.32
CA HIS A 100 -10.93 -5.81 4.28
C HIS A 100 -12.33 -6.10 4.82
N ARG A 101 -12.48 -6.40 6.12
CA ARG A 101 -13.77 -6.54 6.81
C ARG A 101 -14.28 -5.25 7.43
N ALA A 102 -13.40 -4.27 7.61
CA ALA A 102 -13.77 -2.98 8.19
C ALA A 102 -14.77 -2.23 7.30
N PRO A 103 -15.61 -1.36 7.88
CA PRO A 103 -16.46 -0.46 7.11
C PRO A 103 -15.62 0.35 6.13
N CYS A 104 -16.03 0.36 4.86
CA CYS A 104 -15.30 1.10 3.84
C CYS A 104 -15.84 2.53 3.73
N PRO A 105 -15.02 3.54 4.05
CA PRO A 105 -15.40 4.94 3.88
C PRO A 105 -15.51 5.31 2.39
N ILE A 106 -15.90 6.56 2.12
CA ILE A 106 -15.95 7.09 0.74
C ILE A 106 -14.52 7.25 0.23
N LEU A 107 -14.09 6.34 -0.63
CA LEU A 107 -12.76 6.29 -1.24
C LEU A 107 -12.85 6.19 -2.76
N PRO A 108 -11.80 6.59 -3.50
CA PRO A 108 -11.69 6.35 -4.93
C PRO A 108 -11.83 4.86 -5.26
N ARG A 109 -12.40 4.54 -6.41
CA ARG A 109 -12.51 3.14 -6.86
C ARG A 109 -11.15 2.60 -7.27
N LEU A 110 -10.76 1.44 -6.72
CA LEU A 110 -9.52 0.75 -7.07
C LEU A 110 -9.47 0.42 -8.57
N ARG A 111 -10.59 -0.02 -9.14
CA ARG A 111 -10.74 -0.37 -10.55
C ARG A 111 -10.38 0.82 -11.46
N ASP A 112 -10.97 1.99 -11.22
CA ASP A 112 -10.77 3.18 -12.05
C ASP A 112 -9.30 3.62 -12.02
N ARG A 113 -8.66 3.55 -10.83
CA ARG A 113 -7.24 3.83 -10.67
C ARG A 113 -6.38 2.83 -11.43
N MET A 114 -6.71 1.54 -11.35
CA MET A 114 -5.95 0.47 -12.00
C MET A 114 -6.03 0.61 -13.52
N VAL A 115 -7.23 0.80 -14.08
CA VAL A 115 -7.43 1.03 -15.53
C VAL A 115 -6.62 2.24 -15.99
N ARG A 116 -6.73 3.38 -15.30
CA ARG A 116 -5.96 4.59 -15.63
C ARG A 116 -4.46 4.32 -15.65
N ARG A 117 -3.93 3.62 -14.64
CA ARG A 117 -2.50 3.29 -14.57
C ARG A 117 -2.07 2.37 -15.70
N ILE A 118 -2.84 1.31 -16.00
CA ILE A 118 -2.54 0.41 -17.12
C ILE A 118 -2.50 1.18 -18.43
N GLN A 119 -3.45 2.08 -18.67
CA GLN A 119 -3.49 2.93 -19.87
C GLN A 119 -2.28 3.86 -20.01
N GLN A 120 -1.67 4.27 -18.89
CA GLN A 120 -0.48 5.14 -18.85
C GLN A 120 0.84 4.39 -19.01
N THR A 121 0.83 3.06 -19.09
CA THR A 121 2.05 2.26 -19.29
C THR A 121 2.53 2.31 -20.74
N GLU A 122 3.80 1.97 -20.95
CA GLU A 122 4.42 1.78 -22.28
C GLU A 122 4.16 0.38 -22.87
N LEU A 123 3.28 -0.42 -22.27
CA LEU A 123 2.89 -1.72 -22.80
C LEU A 123 2.22 -1.57 -24.17
N PRO A 124 2.29 -2.59 -25.06
CA PRO A 124 1.58 -2.59 -26.34
C PRO A 124 0.09 -2.28 -26.16
N ALA A 125 -0.51 -1.55 -27.08
CA ALA A 125 -1.90 -1.11 -26.99
C ALA A 125 -2.90 -2.27 -26.81
N THR A 126 -2.66 -3.39 -27.52
CA THR A 126 -3.44 -4.62 -27.39
C THR A 126 -3.38 -5.20 -25.97
N VAL A 127 -2.19 -5.26 -25.36
CA VAL A 127 -1.98 -5.73 -24.01
C VAL A 127 -2.68 -4.83 -22.99
N ARG A 128 -2.56 -3.50 -23.16
CA ARG A 128 -3.26 -2.54 -22.30
C ARG A 128 -4.77 -2.72 -22.38
N TYR A 129 -5.30 -2.87 -23.59
CA TYR A 129 -6.73 -3.10 -23.80
C TYR A 129 -7.22 -4.38 -23.11
N GLU A 130 -6.51 -5.50 -23.31
CA GLU A 130 -6.85 -6.77 -22.68
C GLU A 130 -6.81 -6.73 -21.18
N LEU A 131 -5.77 -6.12 -20.60
CA LEU A 131 -5.65 -5.98 -19.14
C LEU A 131 -6.75 -5.08 -18.57
N CYS A 132 -7.10 -3.98 -19.23
CA CYS A 132 -8.22 -3.13 -18.82
C CYS A 132 -9.55 -3.89 -18.89
N ALA A 133 -9.80 -4.63 -19.96
CA ALA A 133 -10.99 -5.46 -20.08
C ALA A 133 -11.06 -6.54 -18.98
N ARG A 134 -9.92 -7.17 -18.64
CA ARG A 134 -9.85 -8.10 -17.49
C ARG A 134 -10.22 -7.41 -16.18
N VAL A 135 -9.67 -6.20 -15.91
CA VAL A 135 -10.02 -5.42 -14.70
C VAL A 135 -11.52 -5.14 -14.65
N GLU A 136 -12.13 -4.76 -15.76
CA GLU A 136 -13.56 -4.44 -15.85
C GLU A 136 -14.45 -5.67 -15.61
N ASN A 137 -14.00 -6.86 -16.02
CA ASN A 137 -14.72 -8.12 -15.85
C ASN A 137 -14.51 -8.77 -14.46
N MET A 138 -13.61 -8.25 -13.63
CA MET A 138 -13.44 -8.77 -12.26
C MET A 138 -14.64 -8.44 -11.37
N PRO A 139 -14.95 -9.26 -10.35
CA PRO A 139 -16.06 -8.98 -9.42
C PRO A 139 -15.97 -7.59 -8.79
N GLN A 140 -17.11 -6.91 -8.72
CA GLN A 140 -17.19 -5.61 -8.03
C GLN A 140 -17.38 -5.84 -6.54
N LYS A 141 -16.33 -5.53 -5.77
CA LYS A 141 -16.37 -5.50 -4.31
C LYS A 141 -16.14 -4.09 -3.80
N HIS A 142 -16.55 -3.85 -2.56
CA HIS A 142 -16.52 -2.54 -1.94
C HIS A 142 -15.72 -2.53 -0.63
N GLN A 143 -14.73 -3.40 -0.54
CA GLN A 143 -13.85 -3.52 0.62
C GLN A 143 -12.89 -2.33 0.67
N LEU A 144 -12.48 -1.98 1.87
CA LEU A 144 -11.42 -1.01 2.10
C LEU A 144 -10.08 -1.64 1.73
N CYS A 145 -9.40 -1.08 0.74
CA CYS A 145 -8.08 -1.48 0.27
C CYS A 145 -7.05 -0.41 0.66
N HIS A 146 -5.93 -0.82 1.22
CA HIS A 146 -4.84 0.09 1.57
C HIS A 146 -4.07 0.55 0.32
N GLY A 147 -3.90 -0.33 -0.65
CA GLY A 147 -3.21 -0.05 -1.92
C GLY A 147 -1.68 -0.07 -1.86
N ASP A 148 -1.06 -0.07 -0.68
CA ASP A 148 0.38 -0.29 -0.47
C ASP A 148 0.64 -1.02 0.86
N PHE A 149 -0.10 -2.11 1.09
CA PHE A 149 0.00 -2.90 2.31
C PHE A 149 1.28 -3.75 2.28
N ARG A 150 2.24 -3.42 3.13
CA ARG A 150 3.56 -4.06 3.16
C ARG A 150 4.19 -3.94 4.55
N PRO A 151 5.19 -4.79 4.90
CA PRO A 151 5.79 -4.80 6.24
C PRO A 151 6.28 -3.44 6.75
N SER A 152 6.84 -2.60 5.88
CA SER A 152 7.33 -1.26 6.25
C SER A 152 6.21 -0.23 6.52
N ASN A 153 4.96 -0.55 6.19
CA ASN A 153 3.79 0.29 6.44
C ASN A 153 2.93 -0.24 7.60
N VAL A 154 3.39 -1.29 8.29
CA VAL A 154 2.80 -1.81 9.52
C VAL A 154 3.80 -1.65 10.65
N MET A 155 3.45 -0.90 11.69
CA MET A 155 4.29 -0.65 12.85
C MET A 155 3.67 -1.29 14.10
N THR A 156 4.47 -1.94 14.91
CA THR A 156 4.06 -2.46 16.22
C THR A 156 4.62 -1.54 17.30
N ASP A 157 3.76 -1.01 18.17
CA ASP A 157 4.15 -0.17 19.31
C ASP A 157 4.65 -1.00 20.51
N GLU A 158 5.09 -0.31 21.55
CA GLU A 158 5.62 -0.90 22.79
C GLU A 158 4.61 -1.81 23.52
N ASN A 159 3.31 -1.62 23.27
CA ASN A 159 2.23 -2.42 23.84
C ASN A 159 1.81 -3.60 22.94
N GLY A 160 2.50 -3.81 21.81
CA GLY A 160 2.19 -4.84 20.83
C GLY A 160 1.02 -4.50 19.90
N LYS A 161 0.45 -3.29 19.99
CA LYS A 161 -0.59 -2.85 19.05
C LYS A 161 0.02 -2.52 17.70
N CYS A 162 -0.62 -2.98 16.65
CA CYS A 162 -0.21 -2.67 15.27
C CYS A 162 -0.91 -1.42 14.76
N TRP A 163 -0.18 -0.63 14.00
CA TRP A 163 -0.61 0.63 13.39
C TRP A 163 -0.36 0.59 11.88
N LEU A 164 -1.30 1.14 11.10
CA LEU A 164 -1.22 1.21 9.64
C LEU A 164 -0.79 2.60 9.20
N LEU A 165 0.26 2.65 8.36
CA LEU A 165 0.89 3.88 7.89
C LEU A 165 0.76 4.03 6.37
N ASP A 166 0.84 5.27 5.87
CA ASP A 166 0.93 5.63 4.43
C ASP A 166 -0.33 5.30 3.61
N TRP A 167 -1.36 6.09 3.81
CA TRP A 167 -2.71 5.92 3.21
C TRP A 167 -2.89 6.56 1.82
N LYS A 168 -1.81 6.97 1.16
CA LYS A 168 -1.86 7.61 -0.16
C LYS A 168 -2.66 6.80 -1.19
N GLU A 169 -2.48 5.49 -1.17
CA GLU A 169 -3.04 4.57 -2.16
C GLU A 169 -4.38 3.94 -1.74
N ALA A 170 -4.98 4.43 -0.65
CA ALA A 170 -6.25 3.89 -0.18
C ALA A 170 -7.35 3.96 -1.25
N ALA A 171 -8.15 2.92 -1.33
CA ALA A 171 -9.20 2.79 -2.33
C ALA A 171 -10.32 1.86 -1.85
N ARG A 172 -11.46 1.92 -2.54
CA ARG A 172 -12.55 0.97 -2.39
C ARG A 172 -12.50 -0.03 -3.55
N GLY A 173 -12.44 -1.34 -3.24
CA GLY A 173 -12.34 -2.35 -4.28
C GLY A 173 -12.40 -3.78 -3.80
N ASP A 174 -11.77 -4.68 -4.56
CA ASP A 174 -11.63 -6.08 -4.19
C ASP A 174 -10.37 -6.26 -3.32
N GLY A 175 -10.55 -6.77 -2.10
CA GLY A 175 -9.45 -7.09 -1.19
C GLY A 175 -8.45 -8.09 -1.78
N ALA A 176 -8.90 -8.98 -2.70
CA ALA A 176 -8.00 -9.87 -3.40
C ALA A 176 -6.97 -9.12 -4.29
N ALA A 177 -7.36 -7.98 -4.89
CA ALA A 177 -6.44 -7.15 -5.64
C ALA A 177 -5.40 -6.48 -4.73
N ASP A 178 -5.83 -6.01 -3.56
CA ASP A 178 -4.94 -5.41 -2.56
C ASP A 178 -3.96 -6.44 -1.98
N ALA A 179 -4.44 -7.66 -1.67
CA ALA A 179 -3.60 -8.77 -1.24
C ALA A 179 -2.63 -9.25 -2.34
N ALA A 180 -3.08 -9.31 -3.60
CA ALA A 180 -2.21 -9.60 -4.74
C ALA A 180 -1.07 -8.58 -4.86
N ARG A 181 -1.33 -7.30 -4.57
CA ARG A 181 -0.29 -6.27 -4.54
C ARG A 181 0.72 -6.52 -3.42
N THR A 182 0.30 -6.95 -2.25
CA THR A 182 1.19 -7.33 -1.15
C THR A 182 2.08 -8.52 -1.55
N CYS A 183 1.50 -9.57 -2.16
CA CYS A 183 2.26 -10.69 -2.72
C CYS A 183 3.30 -10.23 -3.73
N LEU A 184 2.91 -9.37 -4.68
CA LEU A 184 3.81 -8.83 -5.70
C LEU A 184 4.96 -8.05 -5.06
N THR A 185 4.67 -7.20 -4.07
CA THR A 185 5.69 -6.40 -3.37
C THR A 185 6.72 -7.28 -2.66
N LEU A 186 6.28 -8.34 -1.98
CA LEU A 186 7.17 -9.31 -1.35
C LEU A 186 8.03 -10.04 -2.38
N ARG A 187 7.47 -10.50 -3.51
CA ARG A 187 8.23 -11.13 -4.60
C ARG A 187 9.27 -10.20 -5.22
N MET A 188 8.91 -8.96 -5.51
CA MET A 188 9.81 -7.96 -6.11
C MET A 188 10.95 -7.56 -5.16
N SER A 189 10.80 -7.76 -3.86
CA SER A 189 11.88 -7.58 -2.86
C SER A 189 12.74 -8.84 -2.65
N GLY A 190 12.65 -9.84 -3.52
CA GLY A 190 13.42 -11.09 -3.40
C GLY A 190 12.86 -12.08 -2.35
N ARG A 191 11.70 -11.83 -1.78
CA ARG A 191 11.09 -12.61 -0.68
C ARG A 191 9.94 -13.51 -1.21
N GLY A 192 10.22 -14.30 -2.26
CA GLY A 192 9.20 -15.12 -2.93
C GLY A 192 8.50 -16.13 -2.02
N SER A 193 9.27 -16.85 -1.16
CA SER A 193 8.73 -17.80 -0.19
C SER A 193 7.79 -17.10 0.83
N LEU A 194 8.16 -15.91 1.29
CA LEU A 194 7.32 -15.14 2.20
C LEU A 194 6.03 -14.66 1.51
N ALA A 195 6.08 -14.37 0.21
CA ALA A 195 4.87 -14.04 -0.55
C ALA A 195 3.90 -15.22 -0.64
N ASP A 196 4.42 -16.45 -0.79
CA ASP A 196 3.60 -17.67 -0.81
C ASP A 196 2.98 -17.97 0.55
N ASN A 197 3.75 -17.82 1.62
CA ASN A 197 3.27 -17.94 3.00
C ASN A 197 2.22 -16.88 3.31
N TYR A 198 2.47 -15.62 2.93
CA TYR A 198 1.50 -14.56 3.08
C TYR A 198 0.18 -14.88 2.36
N ALA A 199 0.24 -15.33 1.10
CA ALA A 199 -0.94 -15.69 0.34
C ALA A 199 -1.74 -16.80 1.02
N ALA A 200 -1.06 -17.82 1.58
CA ALA A 200 -1.71 -18.90 2.33
C ALA A 200 -2.42 -18.37 3.56
N CYS A 201 -1.71 -17.63 4.42
CA CYS A 201 -2.27 -17.05 5.64
C CYS A 201 -3.43 -16.08 5.35
N TYR A 202 -3.27 -15.21 4.33
CA TYR A 202 -4.32 -14.28 3.96
C TYR A 202 -5.59 -15.00 3.49
N CYS A 203 -5.46 -16.00 2.61
CA CYS A 203 -6.59 -16.78 2.13
C CYS A 203 -7.33 -17.50 3.28
N GLU A 204 -6.57 -18.08 4.20
CA GLU A 204 -7.14 -18.72 5.41
C GLU A 204 -7.92 -17.72 6.26
N LYS A 205 -7.33 -16.54 6.55
CA LYS A 205 -7.94 -15.54 7.41
C LYS A 205 -9.12 -14.81 6.78
N SER A 206 -9.07 -14.54 5.47
CA SER A 206 -10.09 -13.75 4.75
C SER A 206 -11.21 -14.60 4.15
N GLY A 207 -10.99 -15.91 3.98
CA GLY A 207 -11.89 -16.79 3.20
C GLY A 207 -11.78 -16.56 1.68
N THR A 208 -10.80 -15.77 1.22
CA THR A 208 -10.56 -15.54 -0.22
C THR A 208 -9.81 -16.75 -0.81
N ASP A 209 -10.23 -17.24 -1.97
CA ASP A 209 -9.51 -18.31 -2.66
C ASP A 209 -8.21 -17.81 -3.32
N ARG A 210 -7.22 -18.71 -3.44
CA ARG A 210 -5.90 -18.37 -4.03
C ARG A 210 -5.98 -17.98 -5.50
N GLU A 211 -6.96 -18.53 -6.22
CA GLU A 211 -7.14 -18.23 -7.64
C GLU A 211 -7.58 -16.77 -7.84
N SER A 212 -8.39 -16.24 -6.93
CA SER A 212 -8.75 -14.80 -6.93
C SER A 212 -7.50 -13.90 -6.87
N LEU A 213 -6.52 -14.22 -6.01
CA LEU A 213 -5.26 -13.47 -5.95
C LEU A 213 -4.47 -13.59 -7.28
N ARG A 214 -4.37 -14.81 -7.81
CA ARG A 214 -3.64 -15.09 -9.07
C ARG A 214 -4.22 -14.33 -10.24
N ARG A 215 -5.55 -14.28 -10.34
CA ARG A 215 -6.23 -13.52 -11.42
C ARG A 215 -5.92 -12.03 -11.37
N TRP A 216 -5.77 -11.44 -10.17
CA TRP A 216 -5.42 -10.02 -10.02
C TRP A 216 -3.95 -9.69 -10.30
N LEU A 217 -3.03 -10.63 -10.11
CA LEU A 217 -1.58 -10.38 -10.18
C LEU A 217 -1.11 -9.71 -11.49
N PRO A 218 -1.51 -10.15 -12.70
CA PRO A 218 -1.07 -9.51 -13.95
C PRO A 218 -1.48 -8.04 -14.05
N MET A 219 -2.72 -7.73 -13.67
CA MET A 219 -3.27 -6.37 -13.71
C MET A 219 -2.61 -5.46 -12.68
N VAL A 220 -2.37 -5.99 -11.47
CA VAL A 220 -1.65 -5.28 -10.40
C VAL A 220 -0.21 -4.99 -10.80
N ALA A 221 0.48 -5.95 -11.42
CA ALA A 221 1.85 -5.79 -11.90
C ALA A 221 1.94 -4.74 -13.02
N ALA A 222 1.04 -4.81 -14.01
CA ALA A 222 0.97 -3.82 -15.07
C ALA A 222 0.69 -2.42 -14.52
N ALA A 223 -0.31 -2.26 -13.65
CA ALA A 223 -0.60 -0.96 -13.03
C ALA A 223 0.58 -0.42 -12.20
N ARG A 224 1.42 -1.29 -11.63
CA ARG A 224 2.61 -0.90 -10.87
C ARG A 224 3.71 -0.31 -11.73
N LEU A 225 3.81 -0.64 -13.02
CA LEU A 225 4.83 -0.13 -13.93
C LEU A 225 4.90 1.40 -13.97
N THR A 226 3.78 2.10 -13.81
CA THR A 226 3.72 3.57 -13.84
C THR A 226 4.45 4.25 -12.69
N SER A 227 4.59 3.57 -11.54
CA SER A 227 5.21 4.10 -10.32
C SER A 227 6.45 3.31 -9.88
N ALA A 228 6.85 2.29 -10.65
CA ALA A 228 8.01 1.47 -10.36
C ALA A 228 9.31 2.21 -10.72
N ARG A 229 10.34 2.04 -9.88
CA ARG A 229 11.70 2.48 -10.19
C ARG A 229 12.30 1.61 -11.28
N ALA A 230 13.35 2.05 -11.94
CA ALA A 230 13.96 1.36 -13.08
C ALA A 230 14.24 -0.13 -12.81
N GLN A 231 14.85 -0.45 -11.67
CA GLN A 231 15.14 -1.84 -11.29
C GLN A 231 13.86 -2.67 -11.06
N GLU A 232 12.88 -2.13 -10.33
CA GLU A 232 11.59 -2.78 -10.11
C GLU A 232 10.82 -2.96 -11.42
N ARG A 233 10.85 -1.94 -12.30
CA ARG A 233 10.23 -2.01 -13.63
C ARG A 233 10.81 -3.14 -14.47
N ALA A 234 12.13 -3.32 -14.48
CA ALA A 234 12.78 -4.40 -15.21
C ALA A 234 12.30 -5.79 -14.71
N LEU A 235 12.24 -5.98 -13.39
CA LEU A 235 11.73 -7.22 -12.78
C LEU A 235 10.26 -7.47 -13.14
N LEU A 236 9.41 -6.43 -13.05
CA LEU A 236 8.00 -6.54 -13.42
C LEU A 236 7.82 -6.89 -14.89
N MET A 237 8.60 -6.29 -15.80
CA MET A 237 8.53 -6.60 -17.23
C MET A 237 8.98 -8.02 -17.53
N THR A 238 10.07 -8.50 -16.90
CA THR A 238 10.52 -9.88 -17.01
C THR A 238 9.42 -10.84 -16.56
N TRP A 239 8.85 -10.61 -15.38
CA TRP A 239 7.79 -11.44 -14.86
C TRP A 239 6.52 -11.45 -15.73
N LEU A 240 6.09 -10.29 -16.26
CA LEU A 240 4.93 -10.19 -17.16
C LEU A 240 5.16 -10.99 -18.47
N LYS A 241 6.40 -11.05 -18.96
CA LYS A 241 6.78 -11.91 -20.10
C LYS A 241 6.71 -13.39 -19.75
N GLU A 242 7.26 -13.78 -18.61
CA GLU A 242 7.25 -15.18 -18.14
C GLU A 242 5.84 -15.74 -17.99
N ILE A 243 4.88 -14.93 -17.58
CA ILE A 243 3.47 -15.35 -17.47
C ILE A 243 2.65 -15.13 -18.75
N GLY A 244 3.30 -14.77 -19.87
CA GLY A 244 2.66 -14.65 -21.18
C GLY A 244 1.69 -13.47 -21.32
N VAL A 245 1.92 -12.38 -20.62
CA VAL A 245 1.10 -11.15 -20.72
C VAL A 245 1.67 -10.18 -21.76
N VAL A 246 2.99 -10.21 -21.97
CA VAL A 246 3.72 -9.33 -22.90
C VAL A 246 4.57 -10.15 -23.83
#